data_3380d301b8df316c5381bfe86804e666
#
_entry.id   3380d301b8df316c5381bfe86804e666
#
_cell.length_a   1.000
_cell.length_b   1.000
_cell.length_c   1.000
_cell.angle_alpha   90.00
_cell.angle_beta   90.00
_cell.angle_gamma   90.00
#
_symmetry.space_group_name_H-M   'P 1'
#
loop_
_entity.id
_entity.type
_entity.pdbx_description
1 polymer ?
#
loop_
_entity_poly.entity_id
_entity_poly.type
_entity_poly.pdbx_seq_one_letter_code
_entity_poly.pdbx_strand_id
1 'polypeptide(L)'
;MKTIKLSCAQALFKYLIAQKTIIDGKKEPLFPGAFGIYGHGNVACIGQAMEEIQSDLPGYRGHHEQNMALTGIGYARAMRRKQIFIATSSVGPGSTNMVTAAAVALSNRLPLLLIPGDTFSSRFPDPVLQQVENF
;
A
#
# COMPACT_ATOMS: atom_id res chain seq x y z
N MET A 1 -12.26 -4.13 -28.38
CA MET A 1 -11.86 -3.59 -27.06
C MET A 1 -10.56 -2.82 -27.22
N LYS A 2 -10.47 -1.59 -26.70
CA LYS A 2 -9.18 -0.91 -26.62
C LYS A 2 -8.38 -1.52 -25.45
N THR A 3 -7.21 -2.04 -25.72
CA THR A 3 -6.25 -2.51 -24.71
C THR A 3 -5.25 -1.42 -24.35
N ILE A 4 -4.78 -1.41 -23.11
CA ILE A 4 -3.73 -0.54 -22.63
C ILE A 4 -2.61 -1.41 -22.03
N LYS A 5 -1.37 -1.05 -22.28
CA LYS A 5 -0.20 -1.70 -21.69
C LYS A 5 0.19 -0.94 -20.41
N LEU A 6 0.23 -1.64 -19.29
CA LEU A 6 0.54 -1.09 -17.97
C LEU A 6 1.57 -1.96 -17.27
N SER A 7 2.37 -1.38 -16.38
CA SER A 7 3.08 -2.15 -15.36
C SER A 7 2.09 -2.70 -14.34
N CYS A 8 2.51 -3.70 -13.56
CA CYS A 8 1.68 -4.26 -12.49
C CYS A 8 1.26 -3.17 -11.49
N ALA A 9 2.18 -2.31 -11.07
CA ALA A 9 1.89 -1.22 -10.15
C ALA A 9 0.88 -0.21 -10.74
N GLN A 10 1.05 0.19 -12.00
CA GLN A 10 0.08 1.06 -12.68
C GLN A 10 -1.31 0.44 -12.77
N ALA A 11 -1.40 -0.85 -13.07
CA ALA A 11 -2.67 -1.56 -13.13
C ALA A 11 -3.33 -1.64 -11.74
N LEU A 12 -2.55 -1.96 -10.71
CA LEU A 12 -3.00 -2.03 -9.32
C LEU A 12 -3.60 -0.68 -8.87
N PHE A 13 -2.85 0.41 -9.03
CA PHE A 13 -3.32 1.72 -8.57
C PHE A 13 -4.50 2.25 -9.37
N LYS A 14 -4.57 2.01 -10.67
CA LYS A 14 -5.77 2.33 -11.47
C LYS A 14 -7.00 1.57 -10.96
N TYR A 15 -6.83 0.31 -10.57
CA TYR A 15 -7.90 -0.47 -9.96
C TYR A 15 -8.33 0.13 -8.61
N LEU A 16 -7.37 0.48 -7.73
CA LEU A 16 -7.67 1.04 -6.41
C LEU A 16 -8.36 2.40 -6.49
N ILE A 17 -7.94 3.28 -7.41
CA ILE A 17 -8.58 4.59 -7.65
C ILE A 17 -10.03 4.43 -8.12
N ALA A 18 -10.31 3.38 -8.89
CA ALA A 18 -11.67 3.10 -9.38
C ALA A 18 -12.63 2.64 -8.25
N GLN A 19 -12.11 2.20 -7.10
CA GLN A 19 -12.93 1.76 -5.98
C GLN A 19 -13.56 2.95 -5.26
N LYS A 20 -14.87 2.89 -5.05
CA LYS A 20 -15.63 3.97 -4.43
C LYS A 20 -16.48 3.44 -3.27
N THR A 21 -16.79 4.32 -2.35
CA THR A 21 -17.69 4.09 -1.22
C THR A 21 -18.75 5.19 -1.15
N ILE A 22 -19.78 5.00 -0.33
CA ILE A 22 -20.80 6.02 -0.09
C ILE A 22 -20.65 6.57 1.32
N ILE A 23 -20.42 7.87 1.42
CA ILE A 23 -20.33 8.60 2.68
C ILE A 23 -21.36 9.74 2.63
N ASP A 24 -22.31 9.70 3.54
CA ASP A 24 -23.38 10.70 3.68
C ASP A 24 -24.11 11.00 2.35
N GLY A 25 -24.38 9.92 1.59
CA GLY A 25 -25.06 9.99 0.29
C GLY A 25 -24.17 10.38 -0.90
N LYS A 26 -22.89 10.70 -0.67
CA LYS A 26 -21.94 11.06 -1.73
C LYS A 26 -21.01 9.91 -2.05
N LYS A 27 -20.66 9.82 -3.34
CA LYS A 27 -19.69 8.84 -3.85
C LYS A 27 -18.27 9.38 -3.64
N GLU A 28 -17.54 8.72 -2.76
CA GLU A 28 -16.20 9.12 -2.35
C GLU A 28 -15.16 8.01 -2.71
N PRO A 29 -13.85 8.32 -2.82
CA PRO A 29 -12.82 7.30 -2.95
C PRO A 29 -12.86 6.31 -1.77
N LEU A 30 -12.74 5.00 -2.06
CA LEU A 30 -12.53 4.02 -1.01
C LEU A 30 -11.12 4.18 -0.40
N PHE A 31 -10.14 4.50 -1.24
CA PHE A 31 -8.75 4.74 -0.85
C PHE A 31 -8.42 6.23 -1.02
N PRO A 32 -8.45 7.03 0.05
CA PRO A 32 -8.20 8.47 -0.02
C PRO A 32 -6.72 8.83 -0.07
N GLY A 33 -5.82 7.87 0.15
CA GLY A 33 -4.39 8.10 0.10
C GLY A 33 -3.57 6.84 0.42
N ALA A 34 -2.27 6.93 0.20
CA ALA A 34 -1.31 5.88 0.47
C ALA A 34 -0.08 6.42 1.20
N PHE A 35 0.37 5.69 2.22
CA PHE A 35 1.67 5.90 2.85
C PHE A 35 2.73 5.02 2.19
N GLY A 36 3.94 5.53 2.02
CA GLY A 36 5.02 4.75 1.44
C GLY A 36 6.41 5.06 1.97
N ILE A 37 7.18 3.98 2.18
CA ILE A 37 8.64 3.96 2.24
C ILE A 37 9.07 2.88 1.25
N TYR A 38 9.34 3.27 0.02
CA TYR A 38 9.41 2.33 -1.11
C TYR A 38 10.62 1.40 -1.09
N GLY A 39 11.77 1.86 -0.56
CA GLY A 39 13.02 1.12 -0.67
C GLY A 39 13.51 0.98 -2.12
N HIS A 40 14.62 0.27 -2.31
CA HIS A 40 15.32 0.16 -3.59
C HIS A 40 14.49 -0.56 -4.68
N GLY A 41 13.68 -1.55 -4.32
CA GLY A 41 12.87 -2.32 -5.29
C GLY A 41 11.60 -1.58 -5.72
N ASN A 42 10.86 -1.05 -4.76
CA ASN A 42 9.55 -0.44 -5.02
C ASN A 42 9.61 1.01 -5.52
N VAL A 43 10.76 1.70 -5.41
CA VAL A 43 10.88 3.09 -5.87
C VAL A 43 10.64 3.23 -7.37
N ALA A 44 11.18 2.32 -8.18
CA ALA A 44 11.02 2.31 -9.63
C ALA A 44 9.72 1.63 -10.11
N CYS A 45 8.92 1.08 -9.21
CA CYS A 45 7.68 0.38 -9.52
C CYS A 45 6.49 1.10 -8.89
N ILE A 46 6.29 0.94 -7.59
CA ILE A 46 5.19 1.57 -6.84
C ILE A 46 5.41 3.08 -6.74
N GLY A 47 6.63 3.54 -6.45
CA GLY A 47 6.94 4.96 -6.33
C GLY A 47 6.68 5.71 -7.62
N GLN A 48 7.13 5.19 -8.75
CA GLN A 48 6.88 5.79 -10.07
C GLN A 48 5.38 5.80 -10.40
N ALA A 49 4.65 4.71 -10.17
CA ALA A 49 3.22 4.66 -10.43
C ALA A 49 2.45 5.65 -9.54
N MET A 50 2.86 5.83 -8.30
CA MET A 50 2.27 6.82 -7.37
C MET A 50 2.53 8.26 -7.82
N GLU A 51 3.73 8.55 -8.35
CA GLU A 51 4.07 9.87 -8.89
C GLU A 51 3.14 10.26 -10.06
N GLU A 52 2.82 9.31 -10.93
CA GLU A 52 1.96 9.53 -12.08
C GLU A 52 0.49 9.83 -11.72
N ILE A 53 0.05 9.45 -10.51
CA ILE A 53 -1.37 9.48 -10.10
C ILE A 53 -1.64 10.34 -8.85
N GLN A 54 -0.71 11.18 -8.44
CA GLN A 54 -0.82 11.98 -7.20
C GLN A 54 -2.12 12.80 -7.10
N SER A 55 -2.68 13.25 -8.22
CA SER A 55 -3.94 13.97 -8.24
C SER A 55 -5.14 13.11 -7.84
N ASP A 56 -5.09 11.80 -8.11
CA ASP A 56 -6.20 10.87 -7.90
C ASP A 56 -6.04 10.04 -6.63
N LEU A 57 -4.79 9.81 -6.20
CA LEU A 57 -4.44 9.09 -4.99
C LEU A 57 -3.20 9.75 -4.34
N PRO A 58 -3.40 10.70 -3.40
CA PRO A 58 -2.30 11.36 -2.72
C PRO A 58 -1.35 10.40 -2.02
N GLY A 59 -0.06 10.57 -2.24
CA GLY A 59 0.99 9.81 -1.59
C GLY A 59 1.60 10.58 -0.41
N TYR A 60 1.78 9.91 0.70
CA TYR A 60 2.38 10.46 1.91
C TYR A 60 3.63 9.68 2.30
N ARG A 61 4.74 10.36 2.47
CA ARG A 61 5.95 9.73 2.98
C ARG A 61 5.91 9.67 4.50
N GLY A 62 6.08 8.47 5.04
CA GLY A 62 6.28 8.27 6.47
C GLY A 62 7.76 8.10 6.83
N HIS A 63 8.04 8.00 8.13
CA HIS A 63 9.37 7.76 8.66
C HIS A 63 9.53 6.36 9.27
N HIS A 64 8.43 5.61 9.40
CA HIS A 64 8.41 4.30 10.04
C HIS A 64 7.19 3.50 9.56
N GLU A 65 7.40 2.30 9.05
CA GLU A 65 6.35 1.51 8.38
C GLU A 65 5.21 1.13 9.33
N GLN A 66 5.53 0.72 10.56
CA GLN A 66 4.52 0.41 11.56
C GLN A 66 3.64 1.62 11.87
N ASN A 67 4.25 2.81 12.00
CA ASN A 67 3.50 4.04 12.29
C ASN A 67 2.58 4.44 11.13
N MET A 68 3.04 4.28 9.88
CA MET A 68 2.20 4.51 8.70
C MET A 68 0.96 3.59 8.72
N ALA A 69 1.18 2.31 8.96
CA ALA A 69 0.10 1.34 9.02
C ALA A 69 -0.86 1.61 10.19
N LEU A 70 -0.34 1.94 11.39
CA LEU A 70 -1.16 2.33 12.54
C LEU A 70 -1.96 3.62 12.29
N THR A 71 -1.37 4.60 11.58
CA THR A 71 -2.10 5.81 11.16
C THR A 71 -3.26 5.46 10.24
N GLY A 72 -3.05 4.56 9.28
CA GLY A 72 -4.10 4.03 8.41
C GLY A 72 -5.25 3.35 9.19
N ILE A 73 -4.91 2.59 10.23
CA ILE A 73 -5.90 1.99 11.15
C ILE A 73 -6.69 3.06 11.91
N GLY A 74 -6.00 4.07 12.44
CA GLY A 74 -6.64 5.21 13.11
C GLY A 74 -7.61 5.95 12.20
N TYR A 75 -7.21 6.19 10.95
CA TYR A 75 -8.06 6.78 9.93
C TYR A 75 -9.29 5.91 9.63
N ALA A 76 -9.12 4.61 9.39
CA ALA A 76 -10.24 3.70 9.13
C ALA A 76 -11.23 3.64 10.29
N ARG A 77 -10.75 3.74 11.54
CA ARG A 77 -11.59 3.85 12.74
C ARG A 77 -12.38 5.15 12.73
N ALA A 78 -11.75 6.30 12.50
CA ALA A 78 -12.39 7.61 12.43
C ALA A 78 -13.46 7.66 11.33
N MET A 79 -13.18 7.06 10.18
CA MET A 79 -14.11 6.95 9.04
C MET A 79 -15.14 5.84 9.19
N ARG A 80 -15.24 5.21 10.36
CA ARG A 80 -16.19 4.10 10.63
C ARG A 80 -16.09 2.97 9.59
N ARG A 81 -14.88 2.62 9.17
CA ARG A 81 -14.53 1.62 8.14
C ARG A 81 -15.00 1.96 6.72
N LYS A 82 -15.48 3.18 6.46
CA LYS A 82 -15.96 3.59 5.13
C LYS A 82 -14.83 3.90 4.16
N GLN A 83 -13.63 4.19 4.66
CA GLN A 83 -12.43 4.43 3.85
C GLN A 83 -11.23 3.70 4.44
N ILE A 84 -10.28 3.36 3.58
CA ILE A 84 -9.12 2.52 3.87
C ILE A 84 -7.86 3.22 3.37
N PHE A 85 -6.85 3.36 4.22
CA PHE A 85 -5.53 3.80 3.77
C PHE A 85 -4.69 2.61 3.28
N ILE A 86 -3.83 2.91 2.31
CA ILE A 86 -2.82 1.99 1.81
C ILE A 86 -1.51 2.27 2.56
N ALA A 87 -0.76 1.22 2.89
CA ALA A 87 0.63 1.36 3.34
C ALA A 87 1.53 0.39 2.58
N THR A 88 2.61 0.92 2.01
CA THR A 88 3.62 0.14 1.28
C THR A 88 4.99 0.32 1.90
N SER A 89 5.83 -0.69 1.78
CA SER A 89 7.18 -0.73 2.34
C SER A 89 8.19 -1.38 1.41
N SER A 90 9.47 -1.28 1.77
CA SER A 90 10.52 -2.10 1.18
C SER A 90 10.37 -3.57 1.53
N VAL A 91 11.13 -4.43 0.84
CA VAL A 91 11.32 -5.84 1.19
C VAL A 91 12.01 -5.99 2.55
N GLY A 92 11.84 -7.10 3.20
CA GLY A 92 12.56 -7.48 4.42
C GLY A 92 12.14 -6.67 5.64
N PRO A 93 13.06 -5.91 6.28
CA PRO A 93 12.77 -5.21 7.54
C PRO A 93 11.60 -4.23 7.43
N GLY A 94 11.40 -3.56 6.28
CA GLY A 94 10.25 -2.69 6.05
C GLY A 94 8.94 -3.46 6.08
N SER A 95 8.89 -4.62 5.41
CA SER A 95 7.71 -5.49 5.39
C SER A 95 7.42 -6.08 6.78
N THR A 96 8.44 -6.61 7.46
CA THR A 96 8.29 -7.20 8.81
C THR A 96 7.87 -6.16 9.84
N ASN A 97 8.27 -4.90 9.66
CA ASN A 97 7.91 -3.80 10.56
C ASN A 97 6.40 -3.44 10.52
N MET A 98 5.65 -3.93 9.53
CA MET A 98 4.19 -3.74 9.46
C MET A 98 3.38 -4.86 10.15
N VAL A 99 4.02 -5.96 10.57
CA VAL A 99 3.33 -7.14 11.11
C VAL A 99 2.51 -6.81 12.36
N THR A 100 3.08 -6.03 13.30
CA THR A 100 2.36 -5.60 14.50
C THR A 100 1.11 -4.79 14.16
N ALA A 101 1.20 -3.89 13.18
CA ALA A 101 0.04 -3.12 12.75
C ALA A 101 -1.02 -4.02 12.08
N ALA A 102 -0.62 -5.02 11.31
CA ALA A 102 -1.55 -6.01 10.75
C ALA A 102 -2.31 -6.77 11.86
N ALA A 103 -1.61 -7.18 12.92
CA ALA A 103 -2.22 -7.82 14.09
C ALA A 103 -3.22 -6.87 14.80
N VAL A 104 -2.87 -5.60 14.96
CA VAL A 104 -3.77 -4.58 15.53
C VAL A 104 -5.00 -4.37 14.66
N ALA A 105 -4.85 -4.29 13.33
CA ALA A 105 -5.97 -4.19 12.40
C ALA A 105 -6.91 -5.39 12.52
N LEU A 106 -6.35 -6.60 12.53
CA LEU A 106 -7.11 -7.85 12.65
C LEU A 106 -7.90 -7.93 13.96
N SER A 107 -7.24 -7.71 15.10
CA SER A 107 -7.87 -7.79 16.43
C SER A 107 -8.97 -6.76 16.64
N ASN A 108 -8.84 -5.60 16.02
CA ASN A 108 -9.86 -4.52 16.07
C ASN A 108 -10.88 -4.59 14.91
N ARG A 109 -10.73 -5.54 13.99
CA ARG A 109 -11.58 -5.67 12.78
C ARG A 109 -11.63 -4.37 11.97
N LEU A 110 -10.48 -3.70 11.83
CA LEU A 110 -10.34 -2.47 11.05
C LEU A 110 -9.68 -2.77 9.71
N PRO A 111 -10.20 -2.23 8.60
CA PRO A 111 -9.62 -2.47 7.29
C PRO A 111 -8.31 -1.69 7.13
N LEU A 112 -7.32 -2.35 6.53
CA LEU A 112 -6.04 -1.80 6.18
C LEU A 112 -5.53 -2.53 4.94
N LEU A 113 -5.05 -1.83 3.93
CA LEU A 113 -4.41 -2.44 2.78
C LEU A 113 -2.89 -2.29 2.91
N LEU A 114 -2.21 -3.41 3.11
CA LEU A 114 -0.75 -3.49 3.13
C LEU A 114 -0.24 -4.02 1.79
N ILE A 115 0.73 -3.33 1.22
CA ILE A 115 1.42 -3.73 -0.02
C ILE A 115 2.92 -3.76 0.28
N PRO A 116 3.39 -4.78 1.02
CA PRO A 116 4.81 -4.92 1.32
C PRO A 116 5.61 -5.24 0.06
N GLY A 117 6.85 -4.76 0.00
CA GLY A 117 7.80 -5.23 -1.00
C GLY A 117 8.18 -6.69 -0.75
N ASP A 118 8.49 -7.39 -1.82
CA ASP A 118 8.93 -8.79 -1.80
C ASP A 118 10.07 -8.98 -2.80
N THR A 119 10.62 -10.19 -2.85
CA THR A 119 11.68 -10.59 -3.77
C THR A 119 11.11 -10.99 -5.14
N PHE A 120 11.86 -11.70 -5.96
CA PHE A 120 11.44 -12.07 -7.32
C PHE A 120 10.32 -13.10 -7.30
N SER A 121 9.29 -12.89 -8.12
CA SER A 121 8.19 -13.85 -8.30
C SER A 121 8.50 -14.98 -9.27
N SER A 122 9.57 -14.85 -10.09
CA SER A 122 9.87 -15.76 -11.21
C SER A 122 11.00 -16.71 -10.94
N ARG A 123 11.79 -16.51 -9.91
CA ARG A 123 12.93 -17.34 -9.54
C ARG A 123 13.29 -17.18 -8.09
N PHE A 124 14.03 -18.16 -7.53
CA PHE A 124 14.69 -17.96 -6.24
C PHE A 124 15.72 -16.82 -6.38
N PRO A 125 15.70 -15.83 -5.50
CA PRO A 125 16.69 -14.78 -5.55
C PRO A 125 18.04 -15.28 -5.06
N ASP A 126 19.12 -14.85 -5.70
CA ASP A 126 20.35 -14.64 -4.97
C ASP A 126 20.04 -13.57 -3.90
N PRO A 127 20.73 -13.56 -2.75
CA PRO A 127 20.40 -12.60 -1.73
C PRO A 127 20.29 -11.19 -2.28
N VAL A 128 19.11 -10.59 -2.17
CA VAL A 128 18.90 -9.19 -2.51
C VAL A 128 19.09 -8.33 -1.28
N LEU A 129 19.39 -7.05 -1.49
CA LEU A 129 19.50 -6.08 -0.39
C LEU A 129 18.24 -6.14 0.49
N GLN A 130 18.44 -6.24 1.80
CA GLN A 130 17.39 -6.31 2.82
C GLN A 130 16.52 -7.59 2.82
N GLN A 131 16.86 -8.59 2.04
CA GLN A 131 16.17 -9.87 2.12
C GLN A 131 16.35 -10.49 3.52
N VAL A 132 15.27 -10.95 4.11
CA VAL A 132 15.25 -11.66 5.40
C VAL A 132 14.77 -13.11 5.27
N GLU A 133 14.15 -13.44 4.15
CA GLU A 133 13.72 -14.79 3.81
C GLU A 133 14.94 -15.64 3.48
N ASN A 134 14.93 -16.88 3.96
CA ASN A 134 15.89 -17.90 3.59
C ASN A 134 15.14 -19.03 2.90
N PHE A 135 15.47 -19.30 1.64
CA PHE A 135 14.82 -20.32 0.82
C PHE A 135 15.68 -21.56 0.70
#